data_3ffe236144164ff826018c386857abe9
#
_entry.id   3ffe236144164ff826018c386857abe9
#
_cell.length_a   1.000
_cell.length_b   1.000
_cell.length_c   1.000
_cell.angle_alpha   90.00
_cell.angle_beta   90.00
_cell.angle_gamma   90.00
#
_symmetry.space_group_name_H-M   'P 1'
#
loop_
_entity.id
_entity.type
_entity.pdbx_description
1 polymer ?
#
loop_
_entity_poly.entity_id
_entity_poly.type
_entity_poly.pdbx_seq_one_letter_code
_entity_poly.pdbx_strand_id
1 'polypeptide(L)'
;MPSLHDHLEEKSVHELLVGINEEDKKVAVAVEKAIPQIEKLVEAIVPKMKRGGRIFYLGAGTSGRLGVLDASEIPPTYGMPNTYVIGLIAGGDTALRNPVEAAEDSAEKGWKELCDRNVGSLDTVI
;
A
#
# COMPACT_ATOMS: atom_id res chain seq x y z
N MET A 1 11.45 20.06 -2.90
CA MET A 1 11.07 20.47 -4.26
C MET A 1 10.22 21.72 -4.15
N PRO A 2 10.33 22.72 -5.05
CA PRO A 2 9.38 23.82 -5.07
C PRO A 2 7.97 23.28 -5.37
N SER A 3 6.94 23.97 -4.85
CA SER A 3 5.55 23.64 -5.16
C SER A 3 5.29 23.74 -6.67
N LEU A 4 4.48 22.85 -7.21
CA LEU A 4 4.00 22.94 -8.59
C LEU A 4 2.75 23.85 -8.69
N HIS A 5 2.15 24.17 -7.55
CA HIS A 5 0.92 24.93 -7.44
C HIS A 5 1.06 25.94 -6.30
N ASP A 6 1.39 27.17 -6.66
CA ASP A 6 1.50 28.28 -5.71
C ASP A 6 0.15 28.99 -5.56
N HIS A 7 -0.01 29.75 -4.48
CA HIS A 7 -1.18 30.61 -4.21
C HIS A 7 -2.52 29.87 -4.29
N LEU A 8 -2.59 28.67 -3.67
CA LEU A 8 -3.81 27.84 -3.68
C LEU A 8 -5.00 28.57 -3.07
N GLU A 9 -4.76 29.41 -2.06
CA GLU A 9 -5.74 30.22 -1.34
C GLU A 9 -6.40 31.30 -2.21
N GLU A 10 -5.76 31.70 -3.32
CA GLU A 10 -6.26 32.71 -4.25
C GLU A 10 -7.01 32.10 -5.44
N LYS A 11 -6.95 30.77 -5.61
CA LYS A 11 -7.55 30.08 -6.75
C LYS A 11 -9.04 29.85 -6.55
N SER A 12 -9.77 29.95 -7.65
CA SER A 12 -11.17 29.53 -7.70
C SER A 12 -11.31 28.00 -7.49
N VAL A 13 -12.48 27.55 -7.08
CA VAL A 13 -12.79 26.10 -6.96
C VAL A 13 -12.52 25.36 -8.27
N HIS A 14 -12.88 25.98 -9.41
CA HIS A 14 -12.63 25.40 -10.73
C HIS A 14 -11.13 25.19 -10.98
N GLU A 15 -10.30 26.18 -10.74
CA GLU A 15 -8.84 26.06 -10.92
C GLU A 15 -8.22 25.03 -10.01
N LEU A 16 -8.69 24.90 -8.76
CA LEU A 16 -8.24 23.86 -7.84
C LEU A 16 -8.60 22.46 -8.37
N LEU A 17 -9.83 22.25 -8.80
CA LEU A 17 -10.28 20.97 -9.33
C LEU A 17 -9.56 20.58 -10.62
N VAL A 18 -9.34 21.53 -11.52
CA VAL A 18 -8.55 21.30 -12.74
C VAL A 18 -7.11 20.93 -12.38
N GLY A 19 -6.48 21.67 -11.47
CA GLY A 19 -5.11 21.40 -11.04
C GLY A 19 -4.96 20.00 -10.42
N ILE A 20 -5.87 19.57 -9.55
CA ILE A 20 -5.89 18.22 -8.98
C ILE A 20 -6.00 17.17 -10.10
N ASN A 21 -6.96 17.36 -11.01
CA ASN A 21 -7.16 16.41 -12.11
C ASN A 21 -5.96 16.31 -13.07
N GLU A 22 -5.24 17.41 -13.26
CA GLU A 22 -4.01 17.41 -14.07
C GLU A 22 -2.88 16.62 -13.41
N GLU A 23 -2.74 16.70 -12.07
CA GLU A 23 -1.79 15.88 -11.34
C GLU A 23 -2.19 14.40 -11.37
N ASP A 24 -3.46 14.09 -11.19
CA ASP A 24 -3.98 12.71 -11.24
C ASP A 24 -3.69 12.02 -12.58
N LYS A 25 -3.81 12.75 -13.69
CA LYS A 25 -3.47 12.22 -15.03
C LYS A 25 -2.02 11.75 -15.15
N LYS A 26 -1.10 12.37 -14.41
CA LYS A 26 0.32 12.01 -14.45
C LYS A 26 0.60 10.67 -13.78
N VAL A 27 -0.27 10.22 -12.85
CA VAL A 27 -0.08 8.98 -12.09
C VAL A 27 -0.07 7.79 -13.01
N ALA A 28 -1.04 7.64 -13.90
CA ALA A 28 -1.12 6.52 -14.84
C ALA A 28 0.12 6.45 -15.74
N VAL A 29 0.60 7.60 -16.24
CA VAL A 29 1.81 7.68 -17.07
C VAL A 29 3.08 7.32 -16.29
N ALA A 30 3.13 7.65 -15.00
CA ALA A 30 4.24 7.26 -14.13
C ALA A 30 4.24 5.75 -13.87
N VAL A 31 3.06 5.16 -13.61
CA VAL A 31 2.89 3.72 -13.41
C VAL A 31 3.25 2.94 -14.69
N GLU A 32 2.84 3.41 -15.87
CA GLU A 32 3.20 2.79 -17.16
C GLU A 32 4.71 2.57 -17.28
N LYS A 33 5.52 3.54 -16.86
CA LYS A 33 6.98 3.41 -16.88
C LYS A 33 7.52 2.38 -15.89
N ALA A 34 6.76 2.07 -14.84
CA ALA A 34 7.12 1.10 -13.82
C ALA A 34 6.62 -0.33 -14.13
N ILE A 35 5.79 -0.52 -15.17
CA ILE A 35 5.25 -1.83 -15.55
C ILE A 35 6.32 -2.92 -15.65
N PRO A 36 7.50 -2.71 -16.25
CA PRO A 36 8.52 -3.77 -16.34
C PRO A 36 9.07 -4.22 -14.98
N GLN A 37 9.08 -3.33 -13.97
CA GLN A 37 9.48 -3.67 -12.61
C GLN A 37 8.34 -4.40 -11.87
N ILE A 38 7.09 -3.97 -12.08
CA ILE A 38 5.89 -4.60 -11.52
C ILE A 38 5.76 -6.02 -12.08
N GLU A 39 5.97 -6.23 -13.38
CA GLU A 39 5.96 -7.54 -14.03
C GLU A 39 6.93 -8.50 -13.36
N LYS A 40 8.19 -8.11 -13.18
CA LYS A 40 9.20 -8.92 -12.49
C LYS A 40 8.80 -9.28 -11.06
N LEU A 41 8.20 -8.34 -10.34
CA LEU A 41 7.70 -8.59 -8.99
C LEU A 41 6.58 -9.64 -9.02
N VAL A 42 5.60 -9.50 -9.90
CA VAL A 42 4.47 -10.44 -10.03
C VAL A 42 4.99 -11.83 -10.43
N GLU A 43 5.91 -11.92 -11.39
CA GLU A 43 6.55 -13.18 -11.81
C GLU A 43 7.28 -13.89 -10.66
N ALA A 44 7.86 -13.14 -9.72
CA ALA A 44 8.50 -13.70 -8.54
C ALA A 44 7.51 -14.15 -7.46
N ILE A 45 6.37 -13.48 -7.33
CA ILE A 45 5.34 -13.75 -6.31
C ILE A 45 4.49 -14.97 -6.68
N VAL A 46 4.02 -15.04 -7.92
CA VAL A 46 3.04 -16.06 -8.37
C VAL A 46 3.50 -17.50 -8.08
N PRO A 47 4.74 -17.91 -8.37
CA PRO A 47 5.21 -19.26 -8.04
C PRO A 47 5.24 -19.55 -6.55
N LYS A 48 5.53 -18.57 -5.71
CA LYS A 48 5.52 -18.69 -4.26
C LYS A 48 4.10 -18.89 -3.74
N MET A 49 3.15 -18.09 -4.19
CA MET A 49 1.74 -18.21 -3.81
C MET A 49 1.15 -19.56 -4.22
N LYS A 50 1.48 -20.07 -5.40
CA LYS A 50 1.05 -21.41 -5.86
C LYS A 50 1.56 -22.54 -4.96
N ARG A 51 2.61 -22.30 -4.20
CA ARG A 51 3.20 -23.24 -3.22
C ARG A 51 2.71 -22.99 -1.79
N GLY A 52 1.70 -22.16 -1.59
CA GLY A 52 1.12 -21.83 -0.29
C GLY A 52 1.76 -20.62 0.40
N GLY A 53 2.57 -19.83 -0.31
CA GLY A 53 3.09 -18.54 0.19
C GLY A 53 1.99 -17.49 0.28
N ARG A 54 2.25 -16.47 1.08
CA ARG A 54 1.33 -15.35 1.37
C ARG A 54 1.94 -14.03 0.95
N ILE A 55 1.10 -13.02 0.78
CA ILE A 55 1.53 -11.63 0.63
C ILE A 55 1.24 -10.90 1.93
N PHE A 56 2.22 -10.15 2.41
CA PHE A 56 2.09 -9.23 3.51
C PHE A 56 2.29 -7.80 2.99
N TYR A 57 1.28 -6.97 3.08
CA TYR A 57 1.43 -5.53 2.98
C TYR A 57 1.87 -5.00 4.34
N LEU A 58 2.99 -4.30 4.37
CA LEU A 58 3.51 -3.68 5.59
C LEU A 58 3.70 -2.18 5.34
N GLY A 59 2.90 -1.37 5.97
CA GLY A 59 2.93 0.07 5.75
C GLY A 59 2.52 0.90 6.95
N ALA A 60 2.72 2.20 6.83
CA ALA A 60 2.28 3.18 7.80
C ALA A 60 1.32 4.19 7.15
N GLY A 61 0.55 4.91 7.94
CA GLY A 61 -0.31 5.97 7.48
C GLY A 61 -1.24 5.55 6.34
N THR A 62 -1.30 6.33 5.27
CA THR A 62 -2.15 6.05 4.10
C THR A 62 -1.75 4.78 3.36
N SER A 63 -0.45 4.53 3.20
CA SER A 63 0.05 3.32 2.53
C SER A 63 -0.39 2.05 3.28
N GLY A 64 -0.28 2.04 4.62
CA GLY A 64 -0.76 0.94 5.44
C GLY A 64 -2.27 0.73 5.32
N ARG A 65 -3.06 1.82 5.29
CA ARG A 65 -4.52 1.73 5.08
C ARG A 65 -4.87 1.13 3.73
N LEU A 66 -4.17 1.52 2.67
CA LEU A 66 -4.39 0.96 1.32
C LEU A 66 -4.05 -0.53 1.28
N GLY A 67 -2.96 -0.96 1.92
CA GLY A 67 -2.61 -2.37 2.01
C GLY A 67 -3.66 -3.20 2.77
N VAL A 68 -4.20 -2.67 3.87
CA VAL A 68 -5.28 -3.33 4.61
C VAL A 68 -6.57 -3.38 3.79
N LEU A 69 -6.92 -2.28 3.10
CA LEU A 69 -8.08 -2.21 2.22
C LEU A 69 -7.99 -3.28 1.13
N ASP A 70 -6.88 -3.31 0.38
CA ASP A 70 -6.68 -4.31 -0.69
C ASP A 70 -6.77 -5.74 -0.15
N ALA A 71 -6.10 -6.03 0.97
CA ALA A 71 -6.17 -7.35 1.60
C ALA A 71 -7.61 -7.75 2.00
N SER A 72 -8.43 -6.80 2.44
CA SER A 72 -9.82 -7.04 2.83
C SER A 72 -10.75 -7.36 1.64
N GLU A 73 -10.39 -6.91 0.43
CA GLU A 73 -11.17 -7.13 -0.78
C GLU A 73 -10.84 -8.48 -1.48
N ILE A 74 -9.76 -9.15 -1.08
CA ILE A 74 -9.37 -10.43 -1.68
C ILE A 74 -10.43 -11.53 -1.47
N PRO A 75 -10.99 -11.74 -0.26
CA PRO A 75 -12.02 -12.76 -0.08
C PRO A 75 -13.30 -12.53 -0.89
N PRO A 76 -13.94 -11.34 -0.87
CA PRO A 76 -15.18 -11.13 -1.61
C PRO A 76 -14.97 -11.09 -3.12
N THR A 77 -13.80 -10.66 -3.60
CA THR A 77 -13.52 -10.49 -5.04
C THR A 77 -13.06 -11.80 -5.68
N TYR A 78 -12.20 -12.55 -5.00
CA TYR A 78 -11.54 -13.74 -5.58
C TYR A 78 -11.91 -15.04 -4.88
N GLY A 79 -12.71 -15.00 -3.81
CA GLY A 79 -13.08 -16.21 -3.05
C GLY A 79 -11.91 -16.85 -2.30
N MET A 80 -10.79 -16.14 -2.15
CA MET A 80 -9.60 -16.63 -1.45
C MET A 80 -9.71 -16.37 0.05
N PRO A 81 -9.18 -17.27 0.91
CA PRO A 81 -9.14 -17.02 2.34
C PRO A 81 -8.37 -15.73 2.69
N ASN A 82 -8.81 -15.03 3.73
CA ASN A 82 -8.17 -13.81 4.24
C ASN A 82 -6.75 -14.04 4.81
N THR A 83 -6.29 -15.27 4.81
CA THR A 83 -4.94 -15.66 5.22
C THR A 83 -3.92 -15.59 4.10
N TYR A 84 -4.32 -15.39 2.85
CA TYR A 84 -3.41 -15.34 1.69
C TYR A 84 -2.79 -13.96 1.46
N VAL A 85 -3.56 -12.90 1.67
CA VAL A 85 -3.08 -11.52 1.59
C VAL A 85 -3.42 -10.84 2.91
N ILE A 86 -2.41 -10.28 3.56
CA ILE A 86 -2.51 -9.78 4.93
C ILE A 86 -1.98 -8.35 4.96
N GLY A 87 -2.82 -7.42 5.34
CA GLY A 87 -2.43 -6.02 5.55
C GLY A 87 -1.97 -5.80 7.01
N LEU A 88 -0.80 -5.23 7.17
CA LEU A 88 -0.24 -4.80 8.45
C LEU A 88 -0.01 -3.30 8.41
N ILE A 89 -0.53 -2.59 9.41
CA ILE A 89 -0.39 -1.14 9.52
C ILE A 89 0.33 -0.77 10.81
N ALA A 90 1.32 0.09 10.73
CA ALA A 90 1.99 0.64 11.91
C ALA A 90 0.98 1.33 12.82
N GLY A 91 0.96 0.95 14.10
CA GLY A 91 -0.05 1.37 15.07
C GLY A 91 -1.28 0.45 15.16
N GLY A 92 -1.31 -0.65 14.38
CA GLY A 92 -2.35 -1.67 14.42
C GLY A 92 -3.73 -1.15 14.00
N ASP A 93 -4.79 -1.87 14.36
CA ASP A 93 -6.18 -1.55 13.96
C ASP A 93 -6.63 -0.15 14.37
N THR A 94 -6.08 0.41 15.44
CA THR A 94 -6.36 1.79 15.85
C THR A 94 -5.95 2.77 14.76
N ALA A 95 -4.81 2.53 14.09
CA ALA A 95 -4.28 3.41 13.05
C ALA A 95 -5.11 3.40 11.75
N LEU A 96 -6.02 2.45 11.58
CA LEU A 96 -6.95 2.44 10.44
C LEU A 96 -7.90 3.63 10.50
N ARG A 97 -8.34 4.02 11.69
CA ARG A 97 -9.36 5.05 11.90
C ARG A 97 -8.84 6.33 12.54
N ASN A 98 -7.79 6.22 13.36
CA ASN A 98 -7.24 7.33 14.10
C ASN A 98 -5.75 7.50 13.78
N PRO A 99 -5.23 8.73 13.73
CA PRO A 99 -3.79 8.94 13.60
C PRO A 99 -3.09 8.40 14.85
N VAL A 100 -2.03 7.62 14.65
CA VAL A 100 -1.15 7.15 15.72
C VAL A 100 0.23 7.72 15.45
N GLU A 101 0.58 8.76 16.22
CA GLU A 101 1.86 9.42 16.09
C GLU A 101 3.00 8.48 16.51
N ALA A 102 4.19 8.66 15.93
CA ALA A 102 5.40 7.87 16.18
C ALA A 102 5.29 6.35 15.94
N ALA A 103 4.25 5.89 15.24
CA ALA A 103 4.15 4.48 14.84
C ALA A 103 5.00 4.16 13.59
N GLU A 104 5.34 5.18 12.81
CA GLU A 104 5.98 5.05 11.48
C GLU A 104 7.48 4.71 11.55
N ASP A 105 8.16 5.05 12.66
CA ASP A 105 9.62 5.06 12.75
C ASP A 105 10.24 3.74 13.23
N SER A 106 9.45 2.69 13.44
CA SER A 106 9.98 1.46 14.03
C SER A 106 9.96 0.27 13.07
N ALA A 107 11.04 0.10 12.32
CA ALA A 107 11.28 -1.11 11.53
C ALA A 107 11.27 -2.39 12.40
N GLU A 108 11.69 -2.29 13.66
CA GLU A 108 11.70 -3.40 14.62
C GLU A 108 10.29 -3.90 14.94
N LYS A 109 9.32 -2.97 15.09
CA LYS A 109 7.91 -3.34 15.32
C LYS A 109 7.32 -4.05 14.11
N GLY A 110 7.56 -3.54 12.91
CA GLY A 110 7.13 -4.17 11.67
C GLY A 110 7.71 -5.58 11.51
N TRP A 111 9.00 -5.75 11.79
CA TRP A 111 9.64 -7.05 11.78
C TRP A 111 9.03 -8.00 12.81
N LYS A 112 8.78 -7.53 14.02
CA LYS A 112 8.13 -8.32 15.06
C LYS A 112 6.74 -8.79 14.64
N GLU A 113 5.92 -7.92 14.07
CA GLU A 113 4.58 -8.30 13.58
C GLU A 113 4.63 -9.39 12.49
N LEU A 114 5.61 -9.32 11.60
CA LEU A 114 5.85 -10.38 10.61
C LEU A 114 6.26 -11.70 11.28
N CYS A 115 7.16 -11.65 12.26
CA CYS A 115 7.59 -12.83 13.03
C CYS A 115 6.43 -13.46 13.79
N ASP A 116 5.59 -12.67 14.44
CA ASP A 116 4.40 -13.13 15.18
C ASP A 116 3.39 -13.82 14.24
N ARG A 117 3.44 -13.55 12.94
CA ARG A 117 2.64 -14.21 11.90
C ARG A 117 3.39 -15.35 11.19
N ASN A 118 4.54 -15.76 11.72
CA ASN A 118 5.35 -16.85 11.17
C ASN A 118 5.68 -16.63 9.67
N VAL A 119 6.18 -15.44 9.32
CA VAL A 119 6.63 -15.16 7.94
C VAL A 119 7.72 -16.14 7.53
N GLY A 120 7.61 -16.72 6.35
CA GLY A 120 8.51 -17.75 5.85
C GLY A 120 9.10 -17.46 4.46
N SER A 121 9.94 -18.35 3.97
CA SER A 121 10.66 -18.17 2.70
C SER A 121 9.77 -18.12 1.44
N LEU A 122 8.56 -18.65 1.54
CA LEU A 122 7.57 -18.57 0.45
C LEU A 122 6.75 -17.30 0.50
N ASP A 123 6.73 -16.59 1.62
CA ASP A 123 5.97 -15.36 1.75
C ASP A 123 6.67 -14.19 1.03
N THR A 124 5.91 -13.18 0.71
CA THR A 124 6.41 -11.93 0.13
C THR A 124 5.92 -10.77 0.99
N VAL A 125 6.80 -9.84 1.30
CA VAL A 125 6.48 -8.58 2.00
C VAL A 125 6.62 -7.43 1.01
N ILE A 126 5.63 -6.56 0.97
CA ILE A 126 5.54 -5.38 0.09
C ILE A 126 5.32 -4.14 0.94
#